data_e2eed74aa2177cbe42bc09d9ff0db86a
#
_entry.id   e2eed74aa2177cbe42bc09d9ff0db86a
#
_cell.length_a   1.000
_cell.length_b   1.000
_cell.length_c   1.000
_cell.angle_alpha   90.00
_cell.angle_beta   90.00
_cell.angle_gamma   90.00
#
_symmetry.space_group_name_H-M   'P 1'
#
loop_
_entity.id
_entity.type
_entity.pdbx_description
1 polymer ?
#
loop_
_entity_poly.entity_id
_entity_poly.type
_entity_poly.pdbx_seq_one_letter_code
_entity_poly.pdbx_strand_id
1 'polypeptide(L)'
;EISPLPGGMKQGRLEPKASGILCFSNHENRVNVTTRYAYVGGKTPLIVTINYTLLVLPKEPMRPRYEDERMGYFSTVKTVYNTAKRVYRPKYVSRWRIEPRPDEVARYQAGELVEPARPIVFYFDPATPALIKKYARLGMLDWNKAFEAIGFKNVIQVRDFPGKDFNSEDLTVSCFRYIPTEEANAAGRIWTDPRSGEIIQADILWYHNVVRLLQEWRF
;
A
#
# COMPACT_ATOMS: atom_id res chain seq x y z
N GLU A 1 -25.72 -7.67 6.09
CA GLU A 1 -25.11 -7.37 4.77
C GLU A 1 -24.05 -6.31 4.94
N ILE A 2 -22.80 -6.63 4.63
CA ILE A 2 -21.74 -5.65 4.63
C ILE A 2 -21.78 -4.98 3.26
N SER A 3 -22.13 -3.68 3.21
CA SER A 3 -22.03 -2.91 1.98
C SER A 3 -20.56 -2.88 1.53
N PRO A 4 -20.23 -3.33 0.31
CA PRO A 4 -18.86 -3.32 -0.19
C PRO A 4 -18.33 -1.92 -0.51
N LEU A 5 -19.19 -0.89 -0.40
CA LEU A 5 -18.85 0.47 -0.79
C LEU A 5 -18.55 1.33 0.43
N PRO A 6 -17.63 2.31 0.30
CA PRO A 6 -17.33 3.26 1.38
C PRO A 6 -18.59 3.93 1.91
N GLY A 7 -18.70 4.07 3.24
CA GLY A 7 -19.84 4.69 3.87
C GLY A 7 -20.11 6.11 3.33
N GLY A 8 -21.37 6.38 2.97
CA GLY A 8 -21.83 7.69 2.46
C GLY A 8 -22.33 7.68 1.03
N MET A 9 -22.00 6.72 0.20
CA MET A 9 -22.65 6.58 -1.10
C MET A 9 -24.05 6.02 -0.91
N LYS A 10 -25.09 6.87 -0.98
CA LYS A 10 -26.48 6.45 -1.08
C LYS A 10 -26.68 5.76 -2.44
N GLN A 11 -26.61 4.46 -2.41
CA GLN A 11 -26.81 3.64 -3.59
C GLN A 11 -28.24 3.10 -3.54
N GLY A 12 -28.86 2.97 -4.66
CA GLY A 12 -30.11 2.28 -4.76
C GLY A 12 -30.04 0.81 -4.26
N ARG A 13 -30.90 -0.02 -4.75
CA ARG A 13 -30.93 -1.45 -4.46
C ARG A 13 -29.87 -2.18 -5.29
N LEU A 14 -29.16 -3.15 -4.68
CA LEU A 14 -28.30 -4.06 -5.42
C LEU A 14 -29.12 -4.87 -6.44
N GLU A 15 -28.66 -4.91 -7.69
CA GLU A 15 -29.22 -5.74 -8.76
C GLU A 15 -28.43 -7.03 -8.92
N PRO A 16 -28.91 -8.16 -8.36
CA PRO A 16 -28.14 -9.41 -8.34
C PRO A 16 -27.83 -9.95 -9.74
N LYS A 17 -28.74 -9.74 -10.71
CA LYS A 17 -28.55 -10.25 -12.07
C LYS A 17 -27.42 -9.53 -12.83
N ALA A 18 -27.09 -8.29 -12.44
CA ALA A 18 -26.02 -7.50 -13.02
C ALA A 18 -24.74 -7.48 -12.17
N SER A 19 -24.79 -8.13 -11.01
CA SER A 19 -23.67 -8.24 -10.07
C SER A 19 -23.09 -9.64 -10.08
N GLY A 20 -21.79 -9.79 -9.78
CA GLY A 20 -21.17 -11.11 -9.70
C GLY A 20 -19.64 -11.04 -9.73
N ILE A 21 -19.03 -12.19 -9.56
CA ILE A 21 -17.59 -12.36 -9.69
C ILE A 21 -17.24 -12.31 -11.17
N LEU A 22 -16.31 -11.42 -11.54
CA LEU A 22 -15.80 -11.26 -12.91
C LEU A 22 -14.66 -12.23 -13.19
N CYS A 23 -13.71 -12.30 -12.26
CA CYS A 23 -12.57 -13.19 -12.36
C CYS A 23 -11.97 -13.45 -10.98
N PHE A 24 -11.16 -14.49 -10.91
CA PHE A 24 -10.29 -14.74 -9.77
C PHE A 24 -8.94 -15.26 -10.26
N SER A 25 -7.88 -14.97 -9.50
CA SER A 25 -6.56 -15.57 -9.70
C SER A 25 -6.05 -16.16 -8.40
N ASN A 26 -5.50 -17.36 -8.48
CA ASN A 26 -4.94 -18.09 -7.36
C ASN A 26 -3.42 -18.11 -7.46
N HIS A 27 -2.76 -17.77 -6.37
CA HIS A 27 -1.32 -17.80 -6.21
C HIS A 27 -0.98 -18.60 -4.95
N GLU A 28 0.27 -18.97 -4.77
CA GLU A 28 0.72 -19.80 -3.64
C GLU A 28 0.25 -19.30 -2.26
N ASN A 29 0.29 -17.98 -2.04
CA ASN A 29 -0.03 -17.37 -0.73
C ASN A 29 -1.19 -16.37 -0.77
N ARG A 30 -1.91 -16.25 -1.89
CA ARG A 30 -3.03 -15.31 -2.01
C ARG A 30 -4.02 -15.68 -3.09
N VAL A 31 -5.23 -15.19 -2.91
CA VAL A 31 -6.29 -15.25 -3.92
C VAL A 31 -6.78 -13.82 -4.17
N ASN A 32 -6.82 -13.41 -5.44
CA ASN A 32 -7.46 -12.18 -5.86
C ASN A 32 -8.82 -12.49 -6.46
N VAL A 33 -9.84 -11.75 -6.05
CA VAL A 33 -11.21 -11.89 -6.55
C VAL A 33 -11.71 -10.53 -7.01
N THR A 34 -12.04 -10.41 -8.29
CA THR A 34 -12.62 -9.18 -8.84
C THR A 34 -14.13 -9.37 -8.97
N THR A 35 -14.88 -8.48 -8.32
CA THR A 35 -16.35 -8.56 -8.25
C THR A 35 -16.95 -7.27 -8.80
N ARG A 36 -17.99 -7.37 -9.58
CA ARG A 36 -18.83 -6.26 -10.04
C ARG A 36 -20.10 -6.18 -9.19
N TYR A 37 -20.40 -4.98 -8.72
CA TYR A 37 -21.63 -4.63 -8.04
C TYR A 37 -22.40 -3.60 -8.87
N ALA A 38 -23.64 -3.87 -9.19
CA ALA A 38 -24.54 -2.97 -9.89
C ALA A 38 -25.67 -2.53 -8.95
N TYR A 39 -25.90 -1.24 -8.84
CA TYR A 39 -26.95 -0.64 -8.02
C TYR A 39 -27.94 0.12 -8.90
N VAL A 40 -29.23 -0.07 -8.67
CA VAL A 40 -30.33 0.54 -9.41
C VAL A 40 -31.31 1.22 -8.44
N GLY A 41 -32.13 2.18 -8.95
CA GLY A 41 -33.13 2.88 -8.15
C GLY A 41 -32.61 4.13 -7.43
N GLY A 42 -31.35 4.52 -7.64
CA GLY A 42 -30.82 5.85 -7.30
C GLY A 42 -31.08 6.88 -8.41
N LYS A 43 -30.52 8.10 -8.27
CA LYS A 43 -30.60 9.14 -9.32
C LYS A 43 -29.98 8.67 -10.65
N THR A 44 -28.90 7.88 -10.55
CA THR A 44 -28.21 7.25 -11.67
C THR A 44 -27.85 5.82 -11.30
N PRO A 45 -27.91 4.87 -12.24
CA PRO A 45 -27.35 3.54 -12.02
C PRO A 45 -25.86 3.64 -11.70
N LEU A 46 -25.39 2.84 -10.72
CA LEU A 46 -23.99 2.82 -10.32
C LEU A 46 -23.44 1.38 -10.52
N ILE A 47 -22.36 1.27 -11.25
CA ILE A 47 -21.61 0.02 -11.38
C ILE A 47 -20.23 0.23 -10.77
N VAL A 48 -19.85 -0.64 -9.84
CA VAL A 48 -18.56 -0.61 -9.15
C VAL A 48 -17.88 -1.95 -9.30
N THR A 49 -16.61 -1.92 -9.69
CA THR A 49 -15.74 -3.10 -9.69
C THR A 49 -14.80 -3.01 -8.49
N ILE A 50 -14.76 -4.06 -7.68
CA ILE A 50 -13.93 -4.13 -6.47
C ILE A 50 -13.03 -5.36 -6.59
N ASN A 51 -11.76 -5.17 -6.31
CA ASN A 51 -10.80 -6.24 -6.17
C ASN A 51 -10.59 -6.56 -4.68
N TYR A 52 -10.73 -7.83 -4.33
CA TYR A 52 -10.45 -8.36 -3.00
C TYR A 52 -9.21 -9.24 -3.07
N THR A 53 -8.28 -9.04 -2.17
CA THR A 53 -7.13 -9.92 -2.00
C THR A 53 -7.22 -10.62 -0.65
N LEU A 54 -7.28 -11.95 -0.67
CA LEU A 54 -7.13 -12.79 0.51
C LEU A 54 -5.66 -13.23 0.57
N LEU A 55 -4.91 -12.70 1.53
CA LEU A 55 -3.48 -12.95 1.67
C LEU A 55 -3.20 -13.80 2.91
N VAL A 56 -2.43 -14.87 2.74
CA VAL A 56 -1.90 -15.64 3.86
C VAL A 56 -0.69 -14.87 4.42
N LEU A 57 -0.82 -14.41 5.64
CA LEU A 57 0.26 -13.69 6.33
C LEU A 57 1.43 -14.64 6.67
N PRO A 58 2.67 -14.13 6.74
CA PRO A 58 3.83 -14.93 7.12
C PRO A 58 3.63 -15.70 8.43
N LYS A 59 4.11 -16.93 8.53
CA LYS A 59 4.04 -17.73 9.77
C LYS A 59 4.69 -16.98 10.94
N GLU A 60 5.85 -16.39 10.69
CA GLU A 60 6.58 -15.58 11.66
C GLU A 60 6.41 -14.10 11.32
N PRO A 61 5.61 -13.36 12.10
CA PRO A 61 5.45 -11.94 11.90
C PRO A 61 6.74 -11.19 12.23
N MET A 62 6.94 -10.05 11.58
CA MET A 62 8.02 -9.13 11.93
C MET A 62 7.92 -8.74 13.41
N ARG A 63 9.05 -8.57 14.10
CA ARG A 63 9.06 -8.08 15.49
C ARG A 63 8.38 -6.71 15.56
N PRO A 64 7.27 -6.56 16.31
CA PRO A 64 6.56 -5.29 16.41
C PRO A 64 7.40 -4.25 17.16
N ARG A 65 7.23 -2.98 16.80
CA ARG A 65 7.68 -1.83 17.59
C ARG A 65 6.46 -1.08 18.09
N TYR A 66 6.42 -0.78 19.36
CA TYR A 66 5.34 0.03 19.92
C TYR A 66 5.51 1.50 19.51
N GLU A 67 4.38 2.18 19.34
CA GLU A 67 4.34 3.62 19.15
C GLU A 67 4.94 4.32 20.37
N ASP A 68 5.69 5.37 20.13
CA ASP A 68 6.22 6.27 21.16
C ASP A 68 5.68 7.67 20.88
N GLU A 69 4.97 8.26 21.83
CA GLU A 69 4.31 9.56 21.68
C GLU A 69 5.26 10.72 21.38
N ARG A 70 6.55 10.54 21.66
CA ARG A 70 7.60 11.53 21.33
C ARG A 70 7.89 11.60 19.84
N MET A 71 7.42 10.64 19.06
CA MET A 71 7.66 10.56 17.61
C MET A 71 6.36 10.30 16.86
N GLY A 72 6.11 11.09 15.82
CA GLY A 72 4.93 10.95 14.96
C GLY A 72 5.11 9.84 13.93
N TYR A 73 4.57 8.66 14.19
CA TYR A 73 4.51 7.55 13.25
C TYR A 73 3.08 7.22 12.86
N PHE A 74 2.88 6.72 11.66
CA PHE A 74 1.66 5.96 11.37
C PHE A 74 1.71 4.65 12.13
N SER A 75 0.62 4.27 12.76
CA SER A 75 0.54 3.07 13.57
C SER A 75 -0.65 2.19 13.23
N THR A 76 -0.45 0.89 13.38
CA THR A 76 -1.49 -0.12 13.25
C THR A 76 -2.00 -0.48 14.64
N VAL A 77 -3.32 -0.35 14.85
CA VAL A 77 -3.97 -0.64 16.14
C VAL A 77 -4.59 -2.03 16.09
N LYS A 78 -4.33 -2.84 17.11
CA LYS A 78 -4.91 -4.16 17.29
C LYS A 78 -5.63 -4.26 18.63
N THR A 79 -6.79 -4.89 18.65
CA THR A 79 -7.42 -5.27 19.92
C THR A 79 -6.95 -6.67 20.32
N VAL A 80 -6.33 -6.79 21.48
CA VAL A 80 -5.86 -8.06 22.02
C VAL A 80 -6.76 -8.48 23.17
N TYR A 81 -7.35 -9.66 23.03
CA TYR A 81 -8.15 -10.32 24.06
C TYR A 81 -7.29 -11.37 24.74
N ASN A 82 -7.12 -11.25 26.05
CA ASN A 82 -6.37 -12.22 26.82
C ASN A 82 -7.19 -12.58 28.07
N THR A 83 -7.44 -13.85 28.29
CA THR A 83 -8.22 -14.34 29.43
C THR A 83 -7.56 -14.07 30.79
N ALA A 84 -6.23 -13.97 30.82
CA ALA A 84 -5.45 -13.67 32.02
C ALA A 84 -5.19 -12.17 32.25
N LYS A 85 -5.49 -11.32 31.28
CA LYS A 85 -5.23 -9.87 31.32
C LYS A 85 -6.44 -9.13 30.75
N ARG A 86 -6.52 -7.84 31.08
CA ARG A 86 -7.53 -6.96 30.48
C ARG A 86 -7.40 -6.91 28.95
N VAL A 87 -8.50 -6.63 28.28
CA VAL A 87 -8.48 -6.25 26.86
C VAL A 87 -7.68 -4.96 26.70
N TYR A 88 -6.75 -4.92 25.75
CA TYR A 88 -5.92 -3.75 25.48
C TYR A 88 -5.71 -3.57 23.97
N ARG A 89 -5.32 -2.37 23.58
CA ARG A 89 -5.16 -1.98 22.18
C ARG A 89 -3.75 -1.44 21.94
N PRO A 90 -2.76 -2.32 21.73
CA PRO A 90 -1.42 -1.88 21.40
C PRO A 90 -1.41 -1.19 20.03
N LYS A 91 -0.58 -0.18 19.91
CA LYS A 91 -0.30 0.52 18.65
C LYS A 91 1.10 0.13 18.20
N TYR A 92 1.19 -0.43 17.00
CA TYR A 92 2.45 -0.83 16.39
C TYR A 92 2.83 0.15 15.29
N VAL A 93 4.08 0.63 15.30
CA VAL A 93 4.62 1.48 14.24
C VAL A 93 4.51 0.77 12.89
N SER A 94 3.86 1.42 11.94
CA SER A 94 3.79 0.92 10.55
C SER A 94 5.13 1.12 9.86
N ARG A 95 5.82 0.03 9.51
CA ARG A 95 7.16 0.09 8.91
C ARG A 95 7.42 -1.07 7.96
N TRP A 96 8.31 -0.83 7.01
CA TRP A 96 8.81 -1.88 6.13
C TRP A 96 9.75 -2.82 6.89
N ARG A 97 9.74 -4.09 6.50
CA ARG A 97 10.68 -5.10 6.99
C ARG A 97 11.96 -5.03 6.16
N ILE A 98 12.92 -4.25 6.62
CA ILE A 98 14.24 -4.11 6.00
C ILE A 98 15.24 -4.89 6.83
N GLU A 99 15.69 -6.01 6.27
CA GLU A 99 16.62 -6.96 6.90
C GLU A 99 17.66 -7.39 5.86
N PRO A 100 18.92 -7.65 6.26
CA PRO A 100 19.92 -8.17 5.34
C PRO A 100 19.55 -9.59 4.90
N ARG A 101 20.04 -10.02 3.75
CA ARG A 101 19.97 -11.43 3.37
C ARG A 101 20.77 -12.30 4.36
N PRO A 102 20.38 -13.56 4.58
CA PRO A 102 21.07 -14.42 5.53
C PRO A 102 22.57 -14.54 5.29
N ASP A 103 23.00 -14.55 4.04
CA ASP A 103 24.39 -14.62 3.61
C ASP A 103 25.15 -13.28 3.74
N GLU A 104 24.46 -12.17 3.92
CA GLU A 104 25.04 -10.83 4.07
C GLU A 104 25.03 -10.30 5.51
N VAL A 105 24.49 -11.05 6.47
CA VAL A 105 24.39 -10.61 7.87
C VAL A 105 25.76 -10.23 8.46
N ALA A 106 26.81 -11.03 8.19
CA ALA A 106 28.15 -10.76 8.70
C ALA A 106 28.72 -9.45 8.13
N ARG A 107 28.52 -9.18 6.85
CA ARG A 107 28.96 -7.95 6.19
C ARG A 107 28.21 -6.72 6.75
N TYR A 108 26.90 -6.85 6.94
CA TYR A 108 26.08 -5.80 7.56
C TYR A 108 26.57 -5.48 8.98
N GLN A 109 26.88 -6.51 9.79
CA GLN A 109 27.42 -6.33 11.15
C GLN A 109 28.81 -5.70 11.16
N ALA A 110 29.58 -5.91 10.10
CA ALA A 110 30.89 -5.25 9.91
C ALA A 110 30.77 -3.78 9.44
N GLY A 111 29.54 -3.28 9.24
CA GLY A 111 29.30 -1.90 8.81
C GLY A 111 29.35 -1.69 7.29
N GLU A 112 29.37 -2.77 6.51
CA GLU A 112 29.30 -2.67 5.06
C GLU A 112 27.87 -2.41 4.57
N LEU A 113 27.74 -1.70 3.43
CA LEU A 113 26.46 -1.52 2.76
C LEU A 113 26.03 -2.81 2.08
N VAL A 114 24.85 -3.31 2.46
CA VAL A 114 24.26 -4.51 1.88
C VAL A 114 22.91 -4.22 1.24
N GLU A 115 22.44 -5.09 0.37
CA GLU A 115 21.09 -5.00 -0.17
C GLU A 115 20.07 -5.67 0.79
N PRO A 116 18.84 -5.14 0.90
CA PRO A 116 17.82 -5.78 1.71
C PRO A 116 17.40 -7.12 1.09
N ALA A 117 17.01 -8.07 1.93
CA ALA A 117 16.43 -9.34 1.46
C ALA A 117 15.18 -9.13 0.61
N ARG A 118 14.41 -8.09 0.92
CA ARG A 118 13.23 -7.66 0.16
C ARG A 118 13.29 -6.15 -0.06
N PRO A 119 13.60 -5.69 -1.29
CA PRO A 119 13.53 -4.26 -1.61
C PRO A 119 12.09 -3.77 -1.66
N ILE A 120 11.90 -2.48 -1.47
CA ILE A 120 10.62 -1.80 -1.64
C ILE A 120 10.52 -1.39 -3.11
N VAL A 121 9.66 -2.08 -3.86
CA VAL A 121 9.51 -1.85 -5.30
C VAL A 121 8.20 -1.12 -5.56
N PHE A 122 8.29 0.06 -6.19
CA PHE A 122 7.13 0.79 -6.69
C PHE A 122 7.06 0.70 -8.21
N TYR A 123 5.85 0.50 -8.71
CA TYR A 123 5.55 0.48 -10.13
C TYR A 123 4.80 1.73 -10.55
N PHE A 124 5.26 2.40 -11.60
CA PHE A 124 4.55 3.56 -12.14
C PHE A 124 3.35 3.15 -12.98
N ASP A 125 2.21 3.75 -12.66
CA ASP A 125 1.02 3.73 -13.52
C ASP A 125 1.38 4.27 -14.91
N PRO A 126 1.06 3.55 -16.00
CA PRO A 126 1.29 4.00 -17.38
C PRO A 126 0.65 5.35 -17.72
N ALA A 127 -0.47 5.70 -17.05
CA ALA A 127 -1.15 6.98 -17.22
C ALA A 127 -0.37 8.18 -16.64
N THR A 128 0.71 7.93 -15.87
CA THR A 128 1.50 9.01 -15.26
C THR A 128 2.20 9.85 -16.33
N PRO A 129 1.98 11.17 -16.40
CA PRO A 129 2.66 12.04 -17.35
C PRO A 129 4.19 11.97 -17.21
N ALA A 130 4.90 11.99 -18.36
CA ALA A 130 6.35 11.77 -18.38
C ALA A 130 7.15 12.74 -17.48
N LEU A 131 6.71 14.00 -17.39
CA LEU A 131 7.35 14.99 -16.53
C LEU A 131 7.20 14.63 -15.04
N ILE A 132 5.99 14.27 -14.62
CA ILE A 132 5.72 13.86 -13.23
C ILE A 132 6.51 12.59 -12.92
N LYS A 133 6.48 11.61 -13.81
CA LYS A 133 7.22 10.36 -13.68
C LYS A 133 8.72 10.57 -13.48
N LYS A 134 9.31 11.48 -14.26
CA LYS A 134 10.74 11.82 -14.16
C LYS A 134 11.09 12.31 -12.75
N TYR A 135 10.38 13.32 -12.26
CA TYR A 135 10.71 13.94 -10.96
C TYR A 135 10.27 13.09 -9.77
N ALA A 136 9.13 12.42 -9.86
CA ALA A 136 8.70 11.48 -8.83
C ALA A 136 9.69 10.33 -8.66
N ARG A 137 10.22 9.78 -9.77
CA ARG A 137 11.26 8.74 -9.72
C ARG A 137 12.51 9.23 -8.99
N LEU A 138 12.99 10.44 -9.28
CA LEU A 138 14.15 11.02 -8.63
C LEU A 138 13.89 11.19 -7.12
N GLY A 139 12.77 11.79 -6.75
CA GLY A 139 12.42 12.02 -5.34
C GLY A 139 12.25 10.71 -4.55
N MET A 140 11.67 9.67 -5.17
CA MET A 140 11.55 8.36 -4.53
C MET A 140 12.91 7.71 -4.31
N LEU A 141 13.80 7.77 -5.30
CA LEU A 141 15.14 7.18 -5.20
C LEU A 141 16.06 7.93 -4.23
N ASP A 142 15.82 9.22 -3.97
CA ASP A 142 16.57 9.99 -2.98
C ASP A 142 16.46 9.42 -1.56
N TRP A 143 15.38 8.71 -1.24
CA TRP A 143 15.24 8.02 0.04
C TRP A 143 16.29 6.93 0.27
N ASN A 144 16.93 6.39 -0.78
CA ASN A 144 18.01 5.43 -0.62
C ASN A 144 19.17 6.00 0.22
N LYS A 145 19.44 7.30 0.16
CA LYS A 145 20.44 7.97 1.01
C LYS A 145 20.17 7.78 2.50
N ALA A 146 18.88 7.82 2.90
CA ALA A 146 18.50 7.59 4.29
C ALA A 146 18.68 6.10 4.68
N PHE A 147 18.43 5.18 3.75
CA PHE A 147 18.69 3.76 4.00
C PHE A 147 20.18 3.42 4.01
N GLU A 148 21.00 4.09 3.22
CA GLU A 148 22.46 3.94 3.25
C GLU A 148 23.05 4.36 4.60
N ALA A 149 22.49 5.38 5.24
CA ALA A 149 22.88 5.80 6.59
C ALA A 149 22.68 4.73 7.67
N ILE A 150 21.83 3.73 7.39
CA ILE A 150 21.59 2.59 8.28
C ILE A 150 22.12 1.26 7.71
N GLY A 151 23.01 1.32 6.70
CA GLY A 151 23.73 0.17 6.16
C GLY A 151 23.05 -0.56 5.00
N PHE A 152 21.98 0.01 4.39
CA PHE A 152 21.28 -0.63 3.27
C PHE A 152 21.35 0.20 2.00
N LYS A 153 21.73 -0.39 0.88
CA LYS A 153 21.68 0.21 -0.47
C LYS A 153 20.54 -0.40 -1.29
N ASN A 154 20.10 0.34 -2.32
CA ASN A 154 19.08 -0.12 -3.29
C ASN A 154 17.77 -0.59 -2.64
N VAL A 155 17.38 0.02 -1.51
CA VAL A 155 16.15 -0.35 -0.78
C VAL A 155 14.92 0.05 -1.58
N ILE A 156 14.85 1.31 -2.05
CA ILE A 156 13.77 1.78 -2.92
C ILE A 156 14.15 1.51 -4.36
N GLN A 157 13.28 0.79 -5.06
CA GLN A 157 13.38 0.55 -6.49
C GLN A 157 12.11 1.06 -7.18
N VAL A 158 12.28 1.64 -8.35
CA VAL A 158 11.17 2.22 -9.11
C VAL A 158 11.19 1.63 -10.52
N ARG A 159 10.08 1.01 -10.90
CA ARG A 159 9.94 0.28 -12.17
C ARG A 159 8.71 0.77 -12.94
N ASP A 160 8.66 0.46 -14.21
CA ASP A 160 7.45 0.59 -15.02
C ASP A 160 6.65 -0.72 -14.96
N PHE A 161 5.36 -0.67 -15.27
CA PHE A 161 4.56 -1.89 -15.39
C PHE A 161 5.20 -2.84 -16.40
N PRO A 162 5.42 -4.10 -16.04
CA PRO A 162 6.14 -5.04 -16.88
C PRO A 162 5.37 -5.48 -18.14
N GLY A 163 4.06 -5.23 -18.21
CA GLY A 163 3.22 -5.58 -19.34
C GLY A 163 1.75 -5.33 -19.09
N LYS A 164 0.91 -5.65 -20.08
CA LYS A 164 -0.54 -5.42 -20.03
C LYS A 164 -1.26 -6.32 -19.00
N ASP A 165 -0.69 -7.48 -18.73
CA ASP A 165 -1.28 -8.47 -17.79
C ASP A 165 -0.84 -8.21 -16.33
N PHE A 166 -0.12 -7.12 -16.08
CA PHE A 166 0.32 -6.74 -14.75
C PHE A 166 -0.89 -6.32 -13.90
N ASN A 167 -1.15 -7.09 -12.84
CA ASN A 167 -2.23 -6.77 -11.91
C ASN A 167 -1.75 -5.76 -10.86
N SER A 168 -1.98 -4.49 -11.12
CA SER A 168 -1.65 -3.40 -10.19
C SER A 168 -2.53 -3.39 -8.92
N GLU A 169 -3.63 -4.14 -8.90
CA GLU A 169 -4.53 -4.24 -7.74
C GLU A 169 -4.15 -5.38 -6.79
N ASP A 170 -3.10 -6.13 -7.12
CA ASP A 170 -2.58 -7.18 -6.23
C ASP A 170 -1.95 -6.58 -4.99
N LEU A 171 -2.33 -7.07 -3.81
CA LEU A 171 -1.86 -6.56 -2.52
C LEU A 171 -0.34 -6.74 -2.30
N THR A 172 0.35 -7.50 -3.12
CA THR A 172 1.82 -7.64 -3.06
C THR A 172 2.58 -6.64 -3.92
N VAL A 173 1.85 -5.75 -4.60
CA VAL A 173 2.39 -4.78 -5.55
C VAL A 173 2.13 -3.37 -5.05
N SER A 174 3.19 -2.57 -4.89
CA SER A 174 3.08 -1.15 -4.55
C SER A 174 3.17 -0.30 -5.80
N CYS A 175 2.27 0.67 -5.96
CA CYS A 175 2.17 1.49 -7.15
C CYS A 175 2.25 2.98 -6.86
N PHE A 176 2.82 3.72 -7.80
CA PHE A 176 2.61 5.14 -7.93
C PHE A 176 1.45 5.34 -8.91
N ARG A 177 0.29 5.75 -8.38
CA ARG A 177 -0.96 5.90 -9.12
C ARG A 177 -1.22 7.35 -9.46
N TYR A 178 -1.43 7.62 -10.74
CA TYR A 178 -1.81 8.94 -11.20
C TYR A 178 -3.34 9.07 -11.26
N ILE A 179 -3.87 10.10 -10.59
CA ILE A 179 -5.31 10.33 -10.48
C ILE A 179 -5.65 11.68 -11.12
N PRO A 180 -6.28 11.68 -12.31
CA PRO A 180 -6.71 12.91 -13.00
C PRO A 180 -8.01 13.45 -12.35
N THR A 181 -7.86 14.20 -11.26
CA THR A 181 -8.96 14.83 -10.52
C THR A 181 -8.69 16.30 -10.31
N GLU A 182 -9.75 17.07 -10.09
CA GLU A 182 -9.66 18.50 -9.73
C GLU A 182 -9.18 18.71 -8.29
N GLU A 183 -9.22 17.69 -7.46
CA GLU A 183 -8.75 17.74 -6.08
C GLU A 183 -7.23 17.99 -6.05
N ALA A 184 -6.80 19.02 -5.31
CA ALA A 184 -5.41 19.36 -5.12
C ALA A 184 -4.86 18.65 -3.85
N ASN A 185 -4.46 17.40 -4.00
CA ASN A 185 -3.96 16.58 -2.89
C ASN A 185 -2.98 15.51 -3.38
N ALA A 186 -2.38 14.79 -2.45
CA ALA A 186 -1.72 13.50 -2.64
C ALA A 186 -1.96 12.65 -1.39
N ALA A 187 -2.01 11.35 -1.54
CA ALA A 187 -2.22 10.45 -0.42
C ALA A 187 -1.32 9.22 -0.50
N GLY A 188 -0.89 8.72 0.66
CA GLY A 188 -0.30 7.40 0.80
C GLY A 188 -1.32 6.43 1.40
N ARG A 189 -1.44 5.26 0.82
CA ARG A 189 -2.23 4.16 1.38
C ARG A 189 -1.31 3.02 1.72
N ILE A 190 -1.44 2.47 2.92
CA ILE A 190 -0.66 1.33 3.37
C ILE A 190 -1.56 0.20 3.85
N TRP A 191 -1.17 -1.02 3.54
CA TRP A 191 -1.73 -2.23 4.11
C TRP A 191 -0.67 -2.87 5.01
N THR A 192 -1.07 -3.21 6.22
CA THR A 192 -0.13 -3.69 7.25
C THR A 192 -0.57 -5.03 7.82
N ASP A 193 0.40 -5.84 8.25
CA ASP A 193 0.13 -6.99 9.10
C ASP A 193 -0.31 -6.50 10.49
N PRO A 194 -1.55 -6.79 10.91
CA PRO A 194 -2.07 -6.30 12.19
C PRO A 194 -1.36 -6.89 13.41
N ARG A 195 -0.50 -7.91 13.24
CA ARG A 195 0.25 -8.54 14.32
C ARG A 195 1.55 -7.80 14.64
N SER A 196 2.07 -7.01 13.68
CA SER A 196 3.42 -6.43 13.79
C SER A 196 3.54 -4.97 13.32
N GLY A 197 2.58 -4.48 12.52
CA GLY A 197 2.71 -3.21 11.81
C GLY A 197 3.61 -3.29 10.57
N GLU A 198 4.03 -4.50 10.14
CA GLU A 198 4.78 -4.66 8.89
C GLU A 198 3.97 -4.15 7.70
N ILE A 199 4.52 -3.23 6.93
CA ILE A 199 3.90 -2.76 5.70
C ILE A 199 4.03 -3.87 4.65
N ILE A 200 2.89 -4.35 4.17
CA ILE A 200 2.79 -5.38 3.13
C ILE A 200 2.81 -4.72 1.77
N GLN A 201 2.08 -3.61 1.64
CA GLN A 201 1.90 -2.87 0.40
C GLN A 201 1.69 -1.38 0.73
N ALA A 202 2.18 -0.51 -0.15
CA ALA A 202 1.90 0.92 -0.08
C ALA A 202 1.67 1.48 -1.48
N ASP A 203 0.61 2.28 -1.64
CA ASP A 203 0.37 3.05 -2.85
C ASP A 203 0.61 4.53 -2.59
N ILE A 204 1.20 5.19 -3.58
CA ILE A 204 1.28 6.65 -3.64
C ILE A 204 0.22 7.12 -4.63
N LEU A 205 -0.77 7.86 -4.15
CA LEU A 205 -1.83 8.44 -4.95
C LEU A 205 -1.45 9.88 -5.29
N TRP A 206 -1.08 10.12 -6.54
CA TRP A 206 -0.72 11.44 -7.03
C TRP A 206 -1.89 12.06 -7.77
N TYR A 207 -2.51 13.07 -7.18
CA TYR A 207 -3.59 13.81 -7.82
C TYR A 207 -3.02 14.89 -8.73
N HIS A 208 -3.60 15.06 -9.92
CA HIS A 208 -3.06 15.98 -10.94
C HIS A 208 -2.79 17.39 -10.38
N ASN A 209 -3.73 17.94 -9.66
CA ASN A 209 -3.67 19.32 -9.17
C ASN A 209 -2.81 19.52 -7.92
N VAL A 210 -2.13 18.51 -7.40
CA VAL A 210 -1.21 18.69 -6.26
C VAL A 210 -0.07 19.65 -6.57
N VAL A 211 0.36 19.74 -7.84
CA VAL A 211 1.40 20.69 -8.27
C VAL A 211 0.95 22.14 -8.03
N ARG A 212 -0.33 22.45 -8.31
CA ARG A 212 -0.89 23.76 -8.01
C ARG A 212 -0.88 24.06 -6.51
N LEU A 213 -1.29 23.12 -5.68
CA LEU A 213 -1.24 23.25 -4.22
C LEU A 213 0.19 23.55 -3.72
N LEU A 214 1.20 22.86 -4.25
CA LEU A 214 2.58 23.11 -3.91
C LEU A 214 3.09 24.50 -4.36
N GLN A 215 2.59 25.01 -5.49
CA GLN A 215 2.87 26.35 -5.93
C GLN A 215 2.24 27.40 -5.01
N GLU A 216 0.97 27.20 -4.62
CA GLU A 216 0.25 28.06 -3.69
C GLU A 216 0.89 28.12 -2.29
N TRP A 217 1.55 27.05 -1.84
CA TRP A 217 2.28 27.05 -0.56
C TRP A 217 3.64 27.75 -0.63
N ARG A 218 4.18 27.91 -1.82
CA ARG A 218 5.50 28.51 -2.01
C ARG A 218 5.43 30.05 -2.13
N PHE A 219 4.33 30.60 -2.54
CA PHE A 219 4.09 32.01 -2.80
C PHE A 219 2.95 32.57 -1.94
#